data_0ff1a372d3056ab78b6cb14ffa25401e
#
_entry.id   0ff1a372d3056ab78b6cb14ffa25401e
#
_cell.length_a   1.000
_cell.length_b   1.000
_cell.length_c   1.000
_cell.angle_alpha   90.00
_cell.angle_beta   90.00
_cell.angle_gamma   90.00
#
_symmetry.space_group_name_H-M   'P 1'
#
loop_
_entity.id
_entity.type
_entity.pdbx_description
1 polymer ?
#
loop_
_entity_poly.entity_id
_entity_poly.type
_entity_poly.pdbx_seq_one_letter_code
_entity_poly.pdbx_strand_id
1 'polypeptide(L)'
;ADYTYIKRQQKLHALMYMEQQNPLRRGIEVGAYKWKKTGASSYDGEDIVIIEGTRNYSDTLRLYIGFDTYGIYKVERYNVLETGKSIKGTYIYKKHKDGRLYLSYHNREWKEQQKYSEIIKSLISSTGKTTPNSIPVGYRHEVFVLGFEEDKKLFDKSGLKGQMDMTLFKIPYNSNFWKNISLPPETAFYKKNIADLESIYDVPIETQFKYSN
;
A
#
# COMPACT_ATOMS: atom_id res chain seq x y z
N ALA A 1 0.56 -20.74 -5.50
CA ALA A 1 0.55 -19.28 -5.67
C ALA A 1 1.01 -18.99 -7.10
N ASP A 2 0.33 -18.06 -7.77
CA ASP A 2 0.74 -17.65 -9.12
C ASP A 2 1.99 -16.76 -9.00
N TYR A 3 3.16 -17.38 -9.19
CA TYR A 3 4.45 -16.72 -9.13
C TYR A 3 4.57 -15.55 -10.13
N THR A 4 3.87 -15.66 -11.27
CA THR A 4 3.81 -14.60 -12.28
C THR A 4 3.14 -13.34 -11.74
N TYR A 5 2.10 -13.49 -10.91
CA TYR A 5 1.42 -12.38 -10.26
C TYR A 5 2.34 -11.69 -9.26
N ILE A 6 3.03 -12.44 -8.42
CA ILE A 6 4.00 -11.91 -7.45
C ILE A 6 5.10 -11.13 -8.17
N LYS A 7 5.68 -11.68 -9.24
CA LYS A 7 6.68 -10.97 -10.07
C LYS A 7 6.17 -9.66 -10.65
N ARG A 8 4.92 -9.62 -11.10
CA ARG A 8 4.33 -8.36 -11.62
C ARG A 8 4.25 -7.27 -10.56
N GLN A 9 3.99 -7.65 -9.31
CA GLN A 9 3.88 -6.69 -8.21
C GLN A 9 5.24 -6.13 -7.76
N GLN A 10 6.33 -6.78 -8.09
CA GLN A 10 7.69 -6.35 -7.76
C GLN A 10 8.30 -5.38 -8.78
N LYS A 11 7.62 -5.10 -9.86
CA LYS A 11 8.06 -4.09 -10.83
C LYS A 11 7.84 -2.69 -10.27
N LEU A 12 8.81 -1.81 -10.48
CA LEU A 12 8.70 -0.40 -10.11
C LEU A 12 7.43 0.23 -10.68
N HIS A 13 7.02 -0.15 -11.90
CA HIS A 13 5.76 0.26 -12.51
C HIS A 13 4.53 -0.08 -11.64
N ALA A 14 4.52 -1.23 -10.95
CA ALA A 14 3.39 -1.60 -10.10
C ALA A 14 3.26 -0.65 -8.89
N LEU A 15 4.38 -0.20 -8.31
CA LEU A 15 4.38 0.80 -7.24
C LEU A 15 3.88 2.16 -7.75
N MET A 16 4.34 2.58 -8.92
CA MET A 16 3.84 3.80 -9.58
C MET A 16 2.36 3.70 -9.93
N TYR A 17 1.89 2.50 -10.33
CA TYR A 17 0.48 2.26 -10.63
C TYR A 17 -0.40 2.41 -9.38
N MET A 18 0.07 2.00 -8.22
CA MET A 18 -0.65 2.19 -6.96
C MET A 18 -0.89 3.67 -6.66
N GLU A 19 0.13 4.50 -6.89
CA GLU A 19 0.00 5.96 -6.75
C GLU A 19 -0.97 6.53 -7.81
N GLN A 20 -0.95 6.01 -9.04
CA GLN A 20 -1.90 6.40 -10.09
C GLN A 20 -3.37 6.09 -9.75
N GLN A 21 -3.64 5.16 -8.84
CA GLN A 21 -4.98 4.88 -8.32
C GLN A 21 -5.42 5.89 -7.25
N ASN A 22 -4.54 6.80 -6.84
CA ASN A 22 -4.88 7.86 -5.91
C ASN A 22 -6.00 8.74 -6.51
N PRO A 23 -7.13 8.90 -5.81
CA PRO A 23 -8.25 9.69 -6.34
C PRO A 23 -7.86 11.13 -6.65
N LEU A 24 -6.97 11.74 -5.87
CA LEU A 24 -6.55 13.13 -6.07
C LEU A 24 -5.80 13.34 -7.38
N ARG A 25 -5.04 12.34 -7.80
CA ARG A 25 -4.24 12.45 -9.04
C ARG A 25 -5.10 12.48 -10.30
N ARG A 26 -6.22 11.77 -10.29
CA ARG A 26 -7.16 11.71 -11.42
C ARG A 26 -8.27 12.76 -11.35
N GLY A 27 -8.31 13.50 -10.25
CA GLY A 27 -9.44 14.32 -9.88
C GLY A 27 -10.56 13.49 -9.25
N ILE A 28 -11.34 14.16 -8.40
CA ILE A 28 -12.51 13.57 -7.76
C ILE A 28 -13.73 14.13 -8.47
N GLU A 29 -14.57 13.25 -8.99
CA GLU A 29 -15.92 13.63 -9.46
C GLU A 29 -16.79 13.96 -8.25
N VAL A 30 -16.62 15.17 -7.72
CA VAL A 30 -17.27 15.61 -6.47
C VAL A 30 -18.79 15.38 -6.51
N GLY A 31 -19.43 15.64 -7.65
CA GLY A 31 -20.86 15.45 -7.84
C GLY A 31 -21.33 13.99 -7.84
N ALA A 32 -20.40 13.02 -7.99
CA ALA A 32 -20.74 11.60 -7.95
C ALA A 32 -20.88 11.05 -6.53
N TYR A 33 -20.48 11.83 -5.51
CA TYR A 33 -20.51 11.43 -4.11
C TYR A 33 -21.54 12.24 -3.31
N LYS A 34 -22.16 11.59 -2.36
CA LYS A 34 -22.93 12.26 -1.30
C LYS A 34 -22.00 12.53 -0.14
N TRP A 35 -21.75 13.81 0.13
CA TRP A 35 -20.77 14.25 1.12
C TRP A 35 -21.41 14.58 2.46
N LYS A 36 -20.72 14.25 3.54
CA LYS A 36 -21.05 14.66 4.92
C LYS A 36 -19.78 14.97 5.70
N LYS A 37 -19.83 15.94 6.61
CA LYS A 37 -18.81 16.15 7.63
C LYS A 37 -18.95 15.04 8.67
N THR A 38 -17.85 14.34 8.96
CA THR A 38 -17.82 13.20 9.90
C THR A 38 -17.04 13.48 11.16
N GLY A 39 -16.19 14.53 11.17
CA GLY A 39 -15.40 14.87 12.34
C GLY A 39 -14.46 16.02 12.11
N ALA A 40 -13.62 16.23 13.14
CA ALA A 40 -12.47 17.11 13.13
C ALA A 40 -11.30 16.41 13.82
N SER A 41 -10.09 16.84 13.51
CA SER A 41 -8.84 16.32 14.06
C SER A 41 -7.77 17.39 13.97
N SER A 42 -6.56 17.09 14.38
CA SER A 42 -5.39 17.90 14.07
C SER A 42 -4.31 17.04 13.44
N TYR A 43 -3.54 17.61 12.54
CA TYR A 43 -2.44 16.90 11.88
C TYR A 43 -1.35 17.91 11.49
N ASP A 44 -0.13 17.67 11.94
CA ASP A 44 1.05 18.50 11.62
C ASP A 44 0.85 19.99 11.96
N GLY A 45 0.15 20.26 13.11
CA GLY A 45 -0.16 21.62 13.57
C GLY A 45 -1.33 22.30 12.87
N GLU A 46 -2.02 21.61 11.97
CA GLU A 46 -3.21 22.13 11.27
C GLU A 46 -4.50 21.55 11.86
N ASP A 47 -5.52 22.38 11.96
CA ASP A 47 -6.88 21.92 12.24
C ASP A 47 -7.48 21.25 11.01
N ILE A 48 -7.97 20.04 11.19
CA ILE A 48 -8.43 19.18 10.10
C ILE A 48 -9.93 18.96 10.18
N VAL A 49 -10.62 19.23 9.09
CA VAL A 49 -12.02 18.81 8.87
C VAL A 49 -12.01 17.47 8.13
N ILE A 50 -12.80 16.53 8.64
CA ILE A 50 -12.96 15.22 8.03
C ILE A 50 -14.29 15.19 7.30
N ILE A 51 -14.25 14.99 5.98
CA ILE A 51 -15.44 14.79 5.15
C ILE A 51 -15.42 13.41 4.53
N GLU A 52 -16.59 12.81 4.45
CA GLU A 52 -16.79 11.49 3.86
C GLU A 52 -17.79 11.58 2.71
N GLY A 53 -17.37 11.09 1.57
CA GLY A 53 -18.20 10.94 0.38
C GLY A 53 -18.51 9.47 0.14
N THR A 54 -19.77 9.17 -0.14
CA THR A 54 -20.22 7.83 -0.50
C THR A 54 -20.82 7.87 -1.90
N ARG A 55 -20.30 7.00 -2.77
CA ARG A 55 -20.82 6.78 -4.11
C ARG A 55 -21.27 5.33 -4.22
N ASN A 56 -22.54 5.12 -4.49
CA ASN A 56 -23.17 3.81 -4.39
C ASN A 56 -22.93 3.21 -2.98
N TYR A 57 -23.37 2.01 -2.71
CA TYR A 57 -23.14 1.38 -1.39
C TYR A 57 -21.72 0.80 -1.22
N SER A 58 -20.89 0.92 -2.25
CA SER A 58 -19.62 0.19 -2.35
C SER A 58 -18.36 1.05 -2.40
N ASP A 59 -18.46 2.36 -2.64
CA ASP A 59 -17.30 3.25 -2.78
C ASP A 59 -17.42 4.42 -1.80
N THR A 60 -16.51 4.43 -0.83
CA THR A 60 -16.40 5.48 0.19
C THR A 60 -15.05 6.17 0.08
N LEU A 61 -15.08 7.48 0.11
CA LEU A 61 -13.90 8.33 0.07
C LEU A 61 -13.91 9.24 1.29
N ARG A 62 -12.87 9.22 2.12
CA ARG A 62 -12.73 10.10 3.27
C ARG A 62 -11.54 11.02 3.05
N LEU A 63 -11.78 12.33 3.18
CA LEU A 63 -10.81 13.38 2.97
C LEU A 63 -10.55 14.09 4.31
N TYR A 64 -9.29 14.32 4.60
CA TYR A 64 -8.79 15.06 5.76
C TYR A 64 -8.23 16.38 5.22
N ILE A 65 -8.97 17.46 5.44
CA ILE A 65 -8.74 18.76 4.81
C ILE A 65 -8.36 19.77 5.89
N GLY A 66 -7.23 20.47 5.69
CA GLY A 66 -6.84 21.58 6.54
C GLY A 66 -7.88 22.69 6.53
N PHE A 67 -8.30 23.15 7.70
CA PHE A 67 -9.37 24.13 7.83
C PHE A 67 -8.97 25.48 7.20
N ASP A 68 -7.76 25.95 7.46
CA ASP A 68 -7.27 27.25 6.97
C ASP A 68 -6.57 27.11 5.61
N THR A 69 -5.93 25.99 5.36
CA THR A 69 -5.11 25.81 4.16
C THR A 69 -5.86 25.21 2.99
N TYR A 70 -7.02 24.60 3.24
CA TYR A 70 -7.79 23.78 2.27
C TYR A 70 -6.98 22.65 1.64
N GLY A 71 -5.78 22.39 2.17
CA GLY A 71 -4.91 21.31 1.72
C GLY A 71 -5.44 19.94 2.14
N ILE A 72 -5.31 18.93 1.30
CA ILE A 72 -5.70 17.57 1.63
C ILE A 72 -4.49 16.83 2.19
N TYR A 73 -4.51 16.55 3.49
CA TYR A 73 -3.42 15.89 4.22
C TYR A 73 -3.51 14.37 4.21
N LYS A 74 -4.73 13.84 4.10
CA LYS A 74 -4.94 12.39 4.02
C LYS A 74 -6.16 12.06 3.21
N VAL A 75 -6.06 10.98 2.46
CA VAL A 75 -7.18 10.37 1.74
C VAL A 75 -7.28 8.90 2.15
N GLU A 76 -8.47 8.46 2.47
CA GLU A 76 -8.81 7.05 2.64
C GLU A 76 -9.88 6.69 1.63
N ARG A 77 -9.68 5.59 0.94
CA ARG A 77 -10.65 5.04 0.01
C ARG A 77 -10.98 3.60 0.38
N TYR A 78 -12.25 3.30 0.36
CA TYR A 78 -12.74 1.93 0.50
C TYR A 78 -13.71 1.63 -0.64
N ASN A 79 -13.49 0.53 -1.32
CA ASN A 79 -14.33 0.11 -2.43
C ASN A 79 -14.56 -1.41 -2.35
N VAL A 80 -15.80 -1.83 -2.55
CA VAL A 80 -16.17 -3.24 -2.72
C VAL A 80 -16.67 -3.44 -4.14
N LEU A 81 -15.98 -4.29 -4.88
CA LEU A 81 -16.37 -4.63 -6.25
C LEU A 81 -17.49 -5.67 -6.24
N GLU A 82 -18.24 -5.75 -7.33
CA GLU A 82 -19.32 -6.75 -7.52
C GLU A 82 -18.83 -8.18 -7.36
N THR A 83 -17.56 -8.42 -7.63
CA THR A 83 -16.89 -9.72 -7.41
C THR A 83 -16.68 -10.09 -5.94
N GLY A 84 -17.07 -9.21 -5.01
CA GLY A 84 -16.79 -9.36 -3.58
C GLY A 84 -15.36 -8.98 -3.17
N LYS A 85 -14.51 -8.57 -4.12
CA LYS A 85 -13.18 -8.05 -3.84
C LYS A 85 -13.27 -6.68 -3.17
N SER A 86 -12.68 -6.52 -2.00
CA SER A 86 -12.56 -5.23 -1.32
C SER A 86 -11.19 -4.61 -1.53
N ILE A 87 -11.18 -3.29 -1.70
CA ILE A 87 -9.97 -2.49 -1.90
C ILE A 87 -9.97 -1.37 -0.88
N LYS A 88 -8.90 -1.28 -0.11
CA LYS A 88 -8.60 -0.16 0.79
C LYS A 88 -7.37 0.58 0.28
N GLY A 89 -7.40 1.90 0.29
CA GLY A 89 -6.24 2.74 0.00
C GLY A 89 -6.13 3.86 1.02
N THR A 90 -4.92 4.16 1.46
CA THR A 90 -4.62 5.31 2.32
C THR A 90 -3.47 6.07 1.69
N TYR A 91 -3.61 7.39 1.61
CA TYR A 91 -2.63 8.31 1.04
C TYR A 91 -2.42 9.44 2.03
N ILE A 92 -1.18 9.65 2.46
CA ILE A 92 -0.82 10.66 3.46
C ILE A 92 0.14 11.65 2.81
N TYR A 93 -0.18 12.92 2.98
CA TYR A 93 0.60 14.03 2.46
C TYR A 93 1.23 14.79 3.63
N LYS A 94 2.44 15.25 3.42
CA LYS A 94 3.14 16.13 4.37
C LYS A 94 3.52 17.44 3.70
N LYS A 95 3.50 18.50 4.49
CA LYS A 95 3.95 19.82 4.03
C LYS A 95 5.47 19.79 3.90
N HIS A 96 5.96 20.22 2.76
CA HIS A 96 7.39 20.38 2.51
C HIS A 96 7.81 21.83 2.79
N LYS A 97 9.13 22.07 2.82
CA LYS A 97 9.72 23.41 3.06
C LYS A 97 9.22 24.50 2.09
N ASP A 98 8.77 24.12 0.90
CA ASP A 98 8.19 25.03 -0.10
C ASP A 98 6.70 25.33 0.13
N GLY A 99 6.14 24.83 1.24
CA GLY A 99 4.73 25.00 1.61
C GLY A 99 3.75 24.08 0.89
N ARG A 100 4.20 23.27 -0.08
CA ARG A 100 3.35 22.33 -0.82
C ARG A 100 3.18 21.03 -0.08
N LEU A 101 2.07 20.36 -0.33
CA LEU A 101 1.80 19.03 0.18
C LEU A 101 2.27 17.97 -0.83
N TYR A 102 3.15 17.09 -0.37
CA TYR A 102 3.67 15.96 -1.15
C TYR A 102 3.25 14.65 -0.53
N LEU A 103 2.99 13.65 -1.38
CA LEU A 103 2.71 12.30 -0.93
C LEU A 103 3.91 11.76 -0.15
N SER A 104 3.70 11.42 1.12
CA SER A 104 4.74 10.88 2.00
C SER A 104 4.59 9.38 2.25
N TYR A 105 3.36 8.91 2.17
CA TYR A 105 3.04 7.51 2.39
C TYR A 105 1.79 7.13 1.64
N HIS A 106 1.78 5.94 1.09
CA HIS A 106 0.53 5.31 0.70
C HIS A 106 0.57 3.81 0.91
N ASN A 107 -0.59 3.25 1.17
CA ASN A 107 -0.81 1.83 1.13
C ASN A 107 -2.01 1.48 0.24
N ARG A 108 -2.02 0.25 -0.19
CA ARG A 108 -3.17 -0.37 -0.81
C ARG A 108 -3.29 -1.80 -0.31
N GLU A 109 -4.44 -2.09 0.22
CA GLU A 109 -4.81 -3.43 0.67
C GLU A 109 -6.02 -3.89 -0.14
N TRP A 110 -6.00 -5.14 -0.59
CA TRP A 110 -7.18 -5.77 -1.14
C TRP A 110 -7.32 -7.19 -0.64
N LYS A 111 -8.58 -7.60 -0.53
CA LYS A 111 -8.98 -8.91 -0.07
C LYS A 111 -9.97 -9.49 -1.07
N GLU A 112 -9.82 -10.75 -1.36
CA GLU A 112 -10.72 -11.48 -2.24
C GLU A 112 -10.84 -12.93 -1.79
N GLN A 113 -11.92 -13.60 -2.19
CA GLN A 113 -12.10 -15.03 -2.02
C GLN A 113 -11.54 -15.73 -3.26
N GLN A 114 -10.50 -16.53 -3.09
CA GLN A 114 -9.90 -17.28 -4.16
C GLN A 114 -10.33 -18.74 -4.10
N LYS A 115 -10.85 -19.26 -5.21
CA LYS A 115 -11.21 -20.68 -5.34
C LYS A 115 -9.95 -21.53 -5.38
N TYR A 116 -10.00 -22.68 -4.74
CA TYR A 116 -8.95 -23.68 -4.89
C TYR A 116 -8.91 -24.20 -6.32
N SER A 117 -7.69 -24.44 -6.83
CA SER A 117 -7.55 -25.21 -8.09
C SER A 117 -8.01 -26.65 -7.86
N GLU A 118 -8.45 -27.34 -8.91
CA GLU A 118 -8.90 -28.72 -8.82
C GLU A 118 -7.80 -29.66 -8.30
N ILE A 119 -6.53 -29.36 -8.63
CA ILE A 119 -5.37 -30.10 -8.12
C ILE A 119 -5.29 -30.00 -6.59
N ILE A 120 -5.42 -28.78 -6.04
CA ILE A 120 -5.38 -28.58 -4.60
C ILE A 120 -6.57 -29.25 -3.89
N LYS A 121 -7.76 -29.17 -4.51
CA LYS A 121 -8.96 -29.83 -3.99
C LYS A 121 -8.77 -31.35 -3.91
N SER A 122 -8.23 -31.96 -4.96
CA SER A 122 -7.97 -33.40 -4.98
C SER A 122 -6.95 -33.83 -3.94
N LEU A 123 -5.87 -33.04 -3.76
CA LEU A 123 -4.86 -33.30 -2.73
C LEU A 123 -5.43 -33.21 -1.30
N ILE A 124 -6.28 -32.22 -1.02
CA ILE A 124 -6.91 -32.09 0.29
C ILE A 124 -7.91 -33.24 0.51
N SER A 125 -8.70 -33.56 -0.49
CA SER A 125 -9.69 -34.66 -0.41
C SER A 125 -9.02 -36.02 -0.15
N SER A 126 -7.82 -36.25 -0.68
CA SER A 126 -7.04 -37.47 -0.42
C SER A 126 -6.63 -37.61 1.04
N THR A 127 -6.63 -36.53 1.83
CA THR A 127 -6.35 -36.55 3.26
C THR A 127 -7.59 -36.79 4.13
N GLY A 128 -8.76 -37.03 3.54
CA GLY A 128 -10.03 -37.19 4.26
C GLY A 128 -10.61 -35.90 4.86
N LYS A 129 -10.05 -34.74 4.52
CA LYS A 129 -10.52 -33.45 5.00
C LYS A 129 -11.49 -32.80 4.02
N THR A 130 -12.51 -32.14 4.55
CA THR A 130 -13.44 -31.34 3.74
C THR A 130 -12.73 -30.08 3.27
N THR A 131 -12.72 -29.85 1.97
CA THR A 131 -12.10 -28.67 1.37
C THR A 131 -13.09 -27.51 1.35
N PRO A 132 -12.77 -26.36 1.95
CA PRO A 132 -13.58 -25.16 1.76
C PRO A 132 -13.60 -24.78 0.25
N ASN A 133 -14.71 -24.22 -0.22
CA ASN A 133 -14.85 -23.81 -1.63
C ASN A 133 -13.88 -22.70 -2.04
N SER A 134 -13.45 -21.88 -1.08
CA SER A 134 -12.52 -20.75 -1.31
C SER A 134 -11.74 -20.41 -0.05
N ILE A 135 -10.62 -19.75 -0.22
CA ILE A 135 -9.82 -19.18 0.86
C ILE A 135 -9.82 -17.64 0.75
N PRO A 136 -9.83 -16.93 1.88
CA PRO A 136 -9.58 -15.50 1.86
C PRO A 136 -8.11 -15.24 1.55
N VAL A 137 -7.86 -14.45 0.51
CA VAL A 137 -6.52 -14.00 0.11
C VAL A 137 -6.46 -12.49 0.21
N GLY A 138 -5.41 -11.96 0.81
CA GLY A 138 -5.19 -10.54 0.93
C GLY A 138 -3.78 -10.14 0.53
N TYR A 139 -3.67 -8.95 -0.04
CA TYR A 139 -2.42 -8.30 -0.36
C TYR A 139 -2.41 -6.90 0.24
N ARG A 140 -1.26 -6.51 0.79
CA ARG A 140 -1.01 -5.15 1.22
C ARG A 140 0.32 -4.68 0.65
N HIS A 141 0.27 -3.54 -0.03
CA HIS A 141 1.46 -2.83 -0.47
C HIS A 141 1.56 -1.53 0.30
N GLU A 142 2.76 -1.22 0.74
CA GLU A 142 3.08 0.04 1.42
C GLU A 142 4.24 0.71 0.70
N VAL A 143 4.15 2.01 0.54
CA VAL A 143 5.19 2.83 -0.07
C VAL A 143 5.45 4.03 0.83
N PHE A 144 6.70 4.20 1.20
CA PHE A 144 7.20 5.33 1.97
C PHE A 144 8.05 6.21 1.06
N VAL A 145 7.72 7.49 1.00
CA VAL A 145 8.54 8.47 0.30
C VAL A 145 9.58 9.00 1.28
N LEU A 146 10.84 8.66 1.09
CA LEU A 146 11.93 8.98 2.00
C LEU A 146 12.56 10.33 1.71
N GLY A 147 12.38 10.85 0.50
CA GLY A 147 12.91 12.12 0.07
C GLY A 147 12.45 12.49 -1.33
N PHE A 148 12.77 13.69 -1.73
CA PHE A 148 12.48 14.22 -3.06
C PHE A 148 13.77 14.68 -3.71
N GLU A 149 13.94 14.38 -4.98
CA GLU A 149 14.99 14.91 -5.83
C GLU A 149 14.38 15.96 -6.77
N GLU A 150 14.80 17.19 -6.61
CA GLU A 150 14.32 18.32 -7.41
C GLU A 150 15.18 18.51 -8.68
N ASP A 151 16.44 18.02 -8.67
CA ASP A 151 17.32 18.07 -9.84
C ASP A 151 16.96 16.96 -10.82
N LYS A 152 16.30 17.34 -11.91
CA LYS A 152 15.94 16.44 -13.00
C LYS A 152 17.14 15.67 -13.56
N LYS A 153 18.33 16.28 -13.61
CA LYS A 153 19.52 15.59 -14.15
C LYS A 153 19.98 14.47 -13.25
N LEU A 154 19.88 14.65 -11.93
CA LEU A 154 20.18 13.58 -10.97
C LEU A 154 19.14 12.48 -11.02
N PHE A 155 17.87 12.83 -11.14
CA PHE A 155 16.79 11.87 -11.31
C PHE A 155 16.99 11.02 -12.59
N ASP A 156 17.27 11.67 -13.73
CA ASP A 156 17.46 10.98 -15.01
C ASP A 156 18.70 10.04 -14.99
N LYS A 157 19.74 10.38 -14.21
CA LYS A 157 20.93 9.52 -14.01
C LYS A 157 20.64 8.25 -13.22
N SER A 158 19.55 8.16 -12.48
CA SER A 158 19.20 6.95 -11.71
C SER A 158 19.08 5.70 -12.59
N GLY A 159 18.79 5.89 -13.88
CA GLY A 159 18.63 4.80 -14.84
C GLY A 159 17.43 3.90 -14.57
N LEU A 160 16.63 4.21 -13.58
CA LEU A 160 15.47 3.41 -13.20
C LEU A 160 14.36 3.53 -14.25
N LYS A 161 13.95 2.39 -14.78
CA LYS A 161 12.83 2.30 -15.72
C LYS A 161 11.67 1.58 -15.07
N GLY A 162 10.45 2.07 -15.28
CA GLY A 162 9.23 1.52 -14.65
C GLY A 162 8.98 0.03 -14.93
N GLN A 163 9.56 -0.52 -16.00
CA GLN A 163 9.42 -1.94 -16.34
C GLN A 163 10.48 -2.84 -15.69
N MET A 164 11.45 -2.27 -14.97
CA MET A 164 12.50 -3.06 -14.34
C MET A 164 11.93 -3.89 -13.19
N ASP A 165 12.34 -5.15 -13.14
CA ASP A 165 12.03 -6.05 -12.04
C ASP A 165 13.01 -5.76 -10.90
N MET A 166 12.51 -5.25 -9.78
CA MET A 166 13.33 -4.88 -8.63
C MET A 166 14.03 -6.08 -7.98
N THR A 167 13.54 -7.29 -8.18
CA THR A 167 14.19 -8.51 -7.65
C THR A 167 15.49 -8.85 -8.35
N LEU A 168 15.70 -8.31 -9.55
CA LEU A 168 16.94 -8.52 -10.31
C LEU A 168 18.05 -7.54 -9.92
N PHE A 169 17.75 -6.55 -9.09
CA PHE A 169 18.78 -5.63 -8.58
C PHE A 169 19.53 -6.26 -7.42
N LYS A 170 20.81 -6.53 -7.64
CA LYS A 170 21.72 -6.89 -6.57
C LYS A 170 22.13 -5.63 -5.81
N ILE A 171 21.35 -5.26 -4.83
CA ILE A 171 21.66 -4.15 -3.95
C ILE A 171 22.20 -4.74 -2.65
N PRO A 172 23.45 -4.41 -2.25
CA PRO A 172 23.99 -4.91 -0.99
C PRO A 172 23.15 -4.41 0.19
N TYR A 173 22.94 -5.28 1.16
CA TYR A 173 22.21 -4.91 2.38
C TYR A 173 22.94 -3.80 3.12
N ASN A 174 22.26 -2.68 3.34
CA ASN A 174 22.78 -1.55 4.10
C ASN A 174 22.10 -1.48 5.48
N SER A 175 22.75 -2.07 6.50
CA SER A 175 22.21 -2.10 7.85
C SER A 175 22.02 -0.70 8.44
N ASN A 176 22.88 0.27 8.12
CA ASN A 176 22.79 1.63 8.62
C ASN A 176 21.57 2.34 8.02
N PHE A 177 21.28 2.12 6.74
CA PHE A 177 20.07 2.64 6.11
C PHE A 177 18.82 2.11 6.83
N TRP A 178 18.72 0.81 7.04
CA TRP A 178 17.54 0.20 7.65
C TRP A 178 17.35 0.54 9.13
N LYS A 179 18.46 0.71 9.88
CA LYS A 179 18.40 1.12 11.28
C LYS A 179 17.99 2.58 11.48
N ASN A 180 18.33 3.43 10.53
CA ASN A 180 18.08 4.88 10.63
C ASN A 180 16.82 5.34 9.89
N ILE A 181 16.16 4.45 9.15
CA ILE A 181 14.93 4.80 8.44
C ILE A 181 13.79 5.02 9.44
N SER A 182 13.22 6.21 9.41
CA SER A 182 12.02 6.52 10.19
C SER A 182 10.80 5.94 9.47
N LEU A 183 10.48 4.69 9.76
CA LEU A 183 9.22 4.08 9.33
C LEU A 183 8.09 4.51 10.27
N PRO A 184 6.84 4.58 9.79
CA PRO A 184 5.70 4.73 10.67
C PRO A 184 5.74 3.64 11.75
N PRO A 185 5.14 3.91 12.93
CA PRO A 185 5.13 2.94 14.01
C PRO A 185 4.65 1.60 13.47
N GLU A 186 5.40 0.56 13.77
CA GLU A 186 5.16 -0.81 13.33
C GLU A 186 3.68 -1.17 13.52
N THR A 187 2.97 -1.35 12.43
CA THR A 187 1.60 -1.83 12.52
C THR A 187 1.62 -3.27 13.05
N ALA A 188 0.59 -3.68 13.77
CA ALA A 188 0.47 -5.06 14.24
C ALA A 188 0.64 -6.09 13.09
N PHE A 189 0.25 -5.69 11.87
CA PHE A 189 0.45 -6.48 10.66
C PHE A 189 1.93 -6.66 10.29
N TYR A 190 2.73 -5.59 10.37
CA TYR A 190 4.17 -5.64 10.09
C TYR A 190 4.91 -6.54 11.11
N LYS A 191 4.64 -6.33 12.40
CA LYS A 191 5.19 -7.17 13.48
C LYS A 191 4.84 -8.64 13.28
N LYS A 192 3.60 -8.92 12.95
CA LYS A 192 3.14 -10.28 12.70
C LYS A 192 3.89 -10.92 11.53
N ASN A 193 4.05 -10.20 10.42
CA ASN A 193 4.74 -10.74 9.23
C ASN A 193 6.21 -11.02 9.51
N ILE A 194 6.91 -10.17 10.28
CA ILE A 194 8.28 -10.43 10.71
C ILE A 194 8.33 -11.70 11.56
N ALA A 195 7.48 -11.78 12.59
CA ALA A 195 7.43 -12.94 13.47
C ALA A 195 7.10 -14.25 12.71
N ASP A 196 6.17 -14.18 11.75
CA ASP A 196 5.82 -15.33 10.90
C ASP A 196 7.02 -15.78 10.05
N LEU A 197 7.77 -14.84 9.43
CA LEU A 197 8.96 -15.15 8.64
C LEU A 197 10.09 -15.71 9.50
N GLU A 198 10.32 -15.16 10.68
CA GLU A 198 11.33 -15.65 11.61
C GLU A 198 10.97 -17.06 12.10
N SER A 199 9.69 -17.32 12.41
CA SER A 199 9.24 -18.62 12.87
C SER A 199 9.31 -19.72 11.78
N ILE A 200 9.08 -19.37 10.51
CA ILE A 200 9.15 -20.32 9.39
C ILE A 200 10.58 -20.82 9.16
N TYR A 201 11.55 -19.93 9.29
CA TYR A 201 12.95 -20.23 8.96
C TYR A 201 13.83 -20.42 10.20
N ASP A 202 13.31 -20.18 11.40
CA ASP A 202 14.03 -20.17 12.67
C ASP A 202 15.31 -19.32 12.63
N VAL A 203 15.24 -18.21 11.89
CA VAL A 203 16.34 -17.28 11.65
C VAL A 203 15.84 -15.85 11.76
N PRO A 204 16.53 -14.98 12.52
CA PRO A 204 16.18 -13.56 12.59
C PRO A 204 16.09 -12.92 11.19
N ILE A 205 15.12 -12.03 10.99
CA ILE A 205 14.88 -11.40 9.69
C ILE A 205 16.12 -10.70 9.13
N GLU A 206 16.91 -10.06 9.99
CA GLU A 206 18.17 -9.42 9.58
C GLU A 206 19.17 -10.43 8.97
N THR A 207 19.22 -11.65 9.50
CA THR A 207 20.07 -12.72 9.01
C THR A 207 19.58 -13.27 7.68
N GLN A 208 18.25 -13.40 7.51
CA GLN A 208 17.67 -13.85 6.24
C GLN A 208 18.08 -12.92 5.08
N PHE A 209 18.05 -11.61 5.29
CA PHE A 209 18.47 -10.64 4.27
C PHE A 209 19.99 -10.67 4.00
N LYS A 210 20.81 -11.01 4.97
CA LYS A 210 22.26 -11.05 4.83
C LYS A 210 22.74 -12.18 3.89
N TYR A 211 22.02 -13.27 3.85
CA TYR A 211 22.37 -14.46 3.07
C TYR A 211 21.56 -14.65 1.79
N SER A 212 20.66 -13.72 1.46
CA SER A 212 19.87 -13.77 0.22
C SER A 212 20.58 -13.19 -1.01
N ASN A 213 21.87 -12.83 -0.91
CA ASN A 213 22.68 -12.29 -2.00
C ASN A 213 23.66 -13.32 -2.57
#